data_8d8760211e667af701f74c5e64f940d9
#
_entry.id   8d8760211e667af701f74c5e64f940d9
#
_cell.length_a   1.000
_cell.length_b   1.000
_cell.length_c   1.000
_cell.angle_alpha   90.00
_cell.angle_beta   90.00
_cell.angle_gamma   90.00
#
_symmetry.space_group_name_H-M   'P 1'
#
loop_
_entity.id
_entity.type
_entity.pdbx_description
1 polymer ?
#
loop_
_entity_poly.entity_id
_entity_poly.type
_entity_poly.pdbx_seq_one_letter_code
_entity_poly.pdbx_strand_id
1 'polypeptide(L)'
;LNNLKAKDKVIVDLGSGAGSTIRGLQRYKTLAPSIQWRLVDNDPELLAEAIHRHSEEYSIESFLVDLSATQKLPLESVSLITASALLDLVSGNFIRDLCQLIKGKNEGRPLGFYSALNYDGCIKWTPFHPLDAAILMNFNTDQRRDKGFGPALGPDATDFLKTQFHSTKFQCLSAKSPWLLGSADYLLTESLINGISAVAIQADGLTNSDIQEWKTFRINNVRTGTCYLGHTDIVVL
;
A
#
# COMPACT_ATOMS: atom_id res chain seq x y z
N LEU A 1 17.15 5.83 -6.38
CA LEU A 1 16.94 7.02 -5.51
C LEU A 1 18.00 8.11 -5.70
N ASN A 2 19.26 7.75 -6.04
CA ASN A 2 20.32 8.76 -6.27
C ASN A 2 20.00 9.76 -7.41
N ASN A 3 19.13 9.42 -8.34
CA ASN A 3 18.65 10.31 -9.41
C ASN A 3 17.55 11.29 -8.95
N LEU A 4 17.01 11.14 -7.75
CA LEU A 4 16.03 12.06 -7.15
C LEU A 4 16.69 13.29 -6.49
N LYS A 5 18.02 13.39 -6.48
CA LYS A 5 18.77 14.54 -5.94
C LYS A 5 18.78 15.76 -6.88
N ALA A 6 18.22 15.66 -8.08
CA ALA A 6 18.16 16.81 -9.00
C ALA A 6 17.08 17.80 -8.54
N LYS A 7 17.40 19.10 -8.63
CA LYS A 7 16.44 20.20 -8.39
C LYS A 7 15.17 20.01 -9.24
N ASP A 8 14.03 20.41 -8.69
CA ASP A 8 12.72 20.48 -9.37
C ASP A 8 12.11 19.12 -9.74
N LYS A 9 12.20 18.14 -8.85
CA LYS A 9 11.50 16.86 -9.00
C LYS A 9 10.09 16.95 -8.44
N VAL A 10 9.12 16.52 -9.23
CA VAL A 10 7.73 16.37 -8.80
C VAL A 10 7.44 14.91 -8.54
N ILE A 11 6.93 14.60 -7.36
CA ILE A 11 6.46 13.27 -6.96
C ILE A 11 4.95 13.34 -6.76
N VAL A 12 4.22 12.41 -7.37
CA VAL A 12 2.79 12.20 -7.10
C VAL A 12 2.63 11.00 -6.19
N ASP A 13 1.91 11.15 -5.07
CA ASP A 13 1.58 10.07 -4.15
C ASP A 13 0.10 9.71 -4.28
N LEU A 14 -0.20 8.50 -4.74
CA LEU A 14 -1.56 8.01 -4.98
C LEU A 14 -2.10 7.32 -3.72
N GLY A 15 -3.29 7.74 -3.26
CA GLY A 15 -3.84 7.29 -1.98
C GLY A 15 -2.94 7.75 -0.83
N SER A 16 -2.57 9.02 -0.85
CA SER A 16 -1.53 9.58 0.03
C SER A 16 -1.90 9.55 1.52
N GLY A 17 -3.21 9.49 1.81
CA GLY A 17 -3.70 9.60 3.18
C GLY A 17 -3.08 10.80 3.89
N ALA A 18 -2.66 10.64 5.14
CA ALA A 18 -1.97 11.66 5.92
C ALA A 18 -0.44 11.73 5.65
N GLY A 19 0.02 11.37 4.44
CA GLY A 19 1.42 11.52 4.00
C GLY A 19 2.36 10.43 4.52
N SER A 20 1.92 9.18 4.60
CA SER A 20 2.73 8.06 5.09
C SER A 20 3.97 7.80 4.25
N THR A 21 3.89 7.96 2.93
CA THR A 21 5.00 7.80 1.99
C THR A 21 6.11 8.83 2.26
N ILE A 22 5.75 10.09 2.51
CA ILE A 22 6.71 11.14 2.86
C ILE A 22 7.48 10.72 4.12
N ARG A 23 6.77 10.34 5.20
CA ARG A 23 7.40 9.90 6.46
C ARG A 23 8.30 8.68 6.29
N GLY A 24 7.87 7.72 5.47
CA GLY A 24 8.67 6.53 5.17
C GLY A 24 9.98 6.88 4.48
N LEU A 25 9.95 7.74 3.47
CA LEU A 25 11.12 8.14 2.70
C LEU A 25 12.05 9.10 3.46
N GLN A 26 11.52 9.97 4.34
CA GLN A 26 12.30 10.83 5.22
C GLN A 26 13.30 10.05 6.10
N ARG A 27 12.88 8.90 6.61
CA ARG A 27 13.75 8.04 7.46
C ARG A 27 15.07 7.67 6.77
N TYR A 28 15.07 7.57 5.47
CA TYR A 28 16.25 7.20 4.69
C TYR A 28 17.08 8.41 4.25
N LYS A 29 16.70 9.64 4.63
CA LYS A 29 17.36 10.90 4.23
C LYS A 29 17.59 11.01 2.70
N THR A 30 16.67 10.44 1.93
CA THR A 30 16.76 10.35 0.48
C THR A 30 16.04 11.48 -0.24
N LEU A 31 15.21 12.24 0.49
CA LEU A 31 14.43 13.33 -0.07
C LEU A 31 15.21 14.66 0.03
N ALA A 32 15.28 15.38 -1.08
CA ALA A 32 15.74 16.76 -1.07
C ALA A 32 14.58 17.68 -0.69
N PRO A 33 14.79 18.76 0.11
CA PRO A 33 13.72 19.72 0.43
C PRO A 33 13.10 20.41 -0.80
N SER A 34 13.82 20.43 -1.94
CA SER A 34 13.34 20.98 -3.22
C SER A 34 12.37 20.08 -3.98
N ILE A 35 12.00 18.90 -3.42
CA ILE A 35 10.99 18.03 -4.01
C ILE A 35 9.61 18.66 -3.81
N GLN A 36 8.85 18.77 -4.89
CA GLN A 36 7.44 19.10 -4.86
C GLN A 36 6.62 17.82 -4.77
N TRP A 37 5.72 17.76 -3.80
CA TRP A 37 4.77 16.66 -3.63
C TRP A 37 3.39 17.05 -4.13
N ARG A 38 2.79 16.16 -4.89
CA ARG A 38 1.36 16.19 -5.25
C ARG A 38 0.68 15.03 -4.56
N LEU A 39 -0.10 15.33 -3.52
CA LEU A 39 -0.82 14.34 -2.75
C LEU A 39 -2.21 14.14 -3.33
N VAL A 40 -2.53 12.92 -3.71
CA VAL A 40 -3.81 12.56 -4.34
C VAL A 40 -4.54 11.61 -3.42
N ASP A 41 -5.73 12.01 -2.97
CA ASP A 41 -6.62 11.21 -2.15
C ASP A 41 -8.07 11.64 -2.37
N ASN A 42 -9.04 10.82 -1.98
CA ASN A 42 -10.46 11.16 -2.01
C ASN A 42 -10.99 11.63 -0.64
N ASP A 43 -10.13 11.66 0.39
CA ASP A 43 -10.47 12.13 1.73
C ASP A 43 -9.84 13.52 1.99
N PRO A 44 -10.67 14.59 2.09
CA PRO A 44 -10.16 15.93 2.31
C PRO A 44 -9.55 16.13 3.70
N GLU A 45 -9.97 15.37 4.72
CA GLU A 45 -9.44 15.50 6.07
C GLU A 45 -8.02 14.90 6.14
N LEU A 46 -7.80 13.77 5.48
CA LEU A 46 -6.48 13.17 5.38
C LEU A 46 -5.51 14.05 4.59
N LEU A 47 -5.97 14.68 3.48
CA LEU A 47 -5.15 15.64 2.74
C LEU A 47 -4.79 16.86 3.59
N ALA A 48 -5.73 17.43 4.34
CA ALA A 48 -5.47 18.54 5.24
C ALA A 48 -4.43 18.16 6.32
N GLU A 49 -4.55 16.97 6.89
CA GLU A 49 -3.59 16.47 7.88
C GLU A 49 -2.20 16.25 7.26
N ALA A 50 -2.11 15.75 6.03
CA ALA A 50 -0.83 15.60 5.34
C ALA A 50 -0.15 16.95 5.10
N ILE A 51 -0.89 17.97 4.68
CA ILE A 51 -0.39 19.34 4.53
C ILE A 51 0.09 19.88 5.87
N HIS A 52 -0.74 19.77 6.91
CA HIS A 52 -0.38 20.23 8.25
C HIS A 52 0.95 19.62 8.75
N ARG A 53 1.17 18.34 8.51
CA ARG A 53 2.37 17.62 8.97
C ARG A 53 3.64 17.94 8.20
N HIS A 54 3.53 18.29 6.91
CA HIS A 54 4.69 18.23 6.02
C HIS A 54 5.00 19.51 5.27
N SER A 55 4.11 20.53 5.29
CA SER A 55 4.28 21.78 4.52
C SER A 55 5.41 22.68 5.01
N GLU A 56 5.89 22.51 6.25
CA GLU A 56 7.06 23.25 6.74
C GLU A 56 8.37 22.77 6.09
N GLU A 57 8.42 21.50 5.65
CA GLU A 57 9.64 20.88 5.12
C GLU A 57 9.61 20.74 3.59
N TYR A 58 8.41 20.55 3.01
CA TYR A 58 8.23 20.28 1.59
C TYR A 58 7.20 21.20 0.94
N SER A 59 7.39 21.47 -0.36
CA SER A 59 6.33 22.04 -1.20
C SER A 59 5.26 20.98 -1.47
N ILE A 60 4.02 21.22 -1.02
CA ILE A 60 2.92 20.25 -1.14
C ILE A 60 1.74 20.90 -1.86
N GLU A 61 1.25 20.21 -2.89
CA GLU A 61 -0.04 20.45 -3.53
C GLU A 61 -0.96 19.27 -3.26
N SER A 62 -2.19 19.49 -2.85
CA SER A 62 -3.18 18.44 -2.65
C SER A 62 -4.23 18.42 -3.75
N PHE A 63 -4.63 17.22 -4.15
CA PHE A 63 -5.62 16.97 -5.19
C PHE A 63 -6.69 16.02 -4.64
N LEU A 64 -7.89 16.56 -4.46
CA LEU A 64 -9.06 15.75 -4.07
C LEU A 64 -9.60 15.04 -5.31
N VAL A 65 -9.12 13.81 -5.52
CA VAL A 65 -9.44 13.00 -6.71
C VAL A 65 -9.77 11.58 -6.31
N ASP A 66 -10.88 11.06 -6.81
CA ASP A 66 -11.15 9.64 -6.82
C ASP A 66 -10.19 8.96 -7.81
N LEU A 67 -9.34 8.07 -7.30
CA LEU A 67 -8.32 7.39 -8.11
C LEU A 67 -8.91 6.52 -9.23
N SER A 68 -10.19 6.11 -9.14
CA SER A 68 -10.88 5.42 -10.23
C SER A 68 -10.91 6.24 -11.53
N ALA A 69 -10.80 7.57 -11.41
CA ALA A 69 -10.73 8.52 -12.53
C ALA A 69 -9.26 8.82 -12.91
N THR A 70 -8.52 7.80 -13.38
CA THR A 70 -7.07 7.89 -13.67
C THR A 70 -6.68 9.02 -14.61
N GLN A 71 -7.60 9.46 -15.50
CA GLN A 71 -7.39 10.59 -16.42
C GLN A 71 -7.28 11.95 -15.71
N LYS A 72 -7.72 12.06 -14.44
CA LYS A 72 -7.63 13.27 -13.63
C LYS A 72 -6.35 13.37 -12.80
N LEU A 73 -5.49 12.38 -12.87
CA LEU A 73 -4.26 12.39 -12.09
C LEU A 73 -3.31 13.51 -12.54
N PRO A 74 -2.73 14.29 -11.60
CA PRO A 74 -1.89 15.45 -11.90
C PRO A 74 -0.45 15.02 -12.30
N LEU A 75 -0.31 14.39 -13.48
CA LEU A 75 0.93 13.76 -13.94
C LEU A 75 1.83 14.66 -14.82
N GLU A 76 1.54 15.96 -14.95
CA GLU A 76 2.38 16.89 -15.72
C GLU A 76 3.73 17.09 -15.04
N SER A 77 4.80 16.87 -15.79
CA SER A 77 6.21 17.03 -15.33
C SER A 77 6.59 16.15 -14.12
N VAL A 78 5.82 15.10 -13.83
CA VAL A 78 6.09 14.15 -12.76
C VAL A 78 7.31 13.29 -13.09
N SER A 79 8.17 13.08 -12.09
CA SER A 79 9.35 12.22 -12.18
C SER A 79 9.15 10.85 -11.54
N LEU A 80 8.28 10.78 -10.53
CA LEU A 80 7.99 9.55 -9.81
C LEU A 80 6.53 9.55 -9.37
N ILE A 81 5.86 8.43 -9.58
CA ILE A 81 4.59 8.12 -8.94
C ILE A 81 4.88 7.19 -7.76
N THR A 82 4.30 7.49 -6.61
CA THR A 82 4.37 6.62 -5.43
C THR A 82 2.98 6.15 -5.02
N ALA A 83 2.91 5.01 -4.36
CA ALA A 83 1.72 4.50 -3.70
C ALA A 83 2.14 3.65 -2.49
N SER A 84 1.38 3.71 -1.41
CA SER A 84 1.65 2.89 -0.23
C SER A 84 0.36 2.21 0.24
N ALA A 85 0.38 0.88 0.41
CA ALA A 85 -0.77 0.07 0.79
C ALA A 85 -2.01 0.31 -0.12
N LEU A 86 -1.77 0.43 -1.43
CA LEU A 86 -2.81 0.73 -2.43
C LEU A 86 -3.02 -0.41 -3.43
N LEU A 87 -1.95 -1.04 -3.93
CA LEU A 87 -2.08 -1.95 -5.09
C LEU A 87 -2.94 -3.17 -4.79
N ASP A 88 -2.93 -3.67 -3.58
CA ASP A 88 -3.76 -4.80 -3.15
C ASP A 88 -5.25 -4.45 -3.03
N LEU A 89 -5.60 -3.16 -2.98
CA LEU A 89 -6.99 -2.69 -2.91
C LEU A 89 -7.62 -2.43 -4.28
N VAL A 90 -6.81 -2.35 -5.34
CA VAL A 90 -7.29 -1.94 -6.66
C VAL A 90 -7.50 -3.13 -7.60
N SER A 91 -8.31 -2.91 -8.65
CA SER A 91 -8.59 -3.93 -9.66
C SER A 91 -7.44 -4.06 -10.68
N GLY A 92 -7.46 -5.19 -11.42
CA GLY A 92 -6.54 -5.38 -12.54
C GLY A 92 -6.73 -4.34 -13.66
N ASN A 93 -7.93 -3.78 -13.84
CA ASN A 93 -8.17 -2.69 -14.79
C ASN A 93 -7.44 -1.43 -14.38
N PHE A 94 -7.58 -1.02 -13.12
CA PHE A 94 -6.83 0.13 -12.60
C PHE A 94 -5.33 -0.01 -12.80
N ILE A 95 -4.75 -1.16 -12.48
CA ILE A 95 -3.30 -1.39 -12.68
C ILE A 95 -2.93 -1.31 -14.17
N ARG A 96 -3.76 -1.86 -15.08
CA ARG A 96 -3.50 -1.73 -16.53
C ARG A 96 -3.50 -0.27 -16.97
N ASP A 97 -4.48 0.51 -16.55
CA ASP A 97 -4.59 1.92 -16.90
C ASP A 97 -3.41 2.72 -16.34
N LEU A 98 -3.03 2.50 -15.10
CA LEU A 98 -1.84 3.11 -14.49
C LEU A 98 -0.56 2.75 -15.26
N CYS A 99 -0.39 1.48 -15.65
CA CYS A 99 0.76 1.05 -16.44
C CYS A 99 0.79 1.69 -17.84
N GLN A 100 -0.38 1.89 -18.48
CA GLN A 100 -0.47 2.61 -19.75
C GLN A 100 -0.07 4.07 -19.59
N LEU A 101 -0.50 4.74 -18.53
CA LEU A 101 -0.10 6.12 -18.22
C LEU A 101 1.42 6.23 -18.02
N ILE A 102 2.03 5.31 -17.27
CA ILE A 102 3.49 5.27 -17.05
C ILE A 102 4.24 5.07 -18.37
N LYS A 103 3.78 4.14 -19.22
CA LYS A 103 4.39 3.87 -20.54
C LYS A 103 4.25 5.05 -21.50
N GLY A 104 3.07 5.68 -21.55
CA GLY A 104 2.78 6.80 -22.47
C GLY A 104 3.48 8.10 -22.11
N LYS A 105 3.71 8.38 -20.83
CA LYS A 105 4.43 9.58 -20.36
C LYS A 105 5.96 9.50 -20.50
N ASN A 106 6.49 8.33 -20.86
CA ASN A 106 7.94 8.08 -20.94
C ASN A 106 8.59 8.58 -22.25
N GLU A 107 7.84 9.26 -23.12
CA GLU A 107 8.39 9.90 -24.32
C GLU A 107 9.14 11.17 -23.93
N GLY A 108 10.45 11.02 -23.62
CA GLY A 108 11.39 12.11 -23.37
C GLY A 108 11.79 12.36 -21.91
N ARG A 109 11.09 11.82 -20.91
CA ARG A 109 11.51 11.86 -19.49
C ARG A 109 11.14 10.55 -18.81
N PRO A 110 12.07 9.86 -18.13
CA PRO A 110 11.75 8.64 -17.42
C PRO A 110 10.79 8.95 -16.27
N LEU A 111 9.59 8.36 -16.31
CA LEU A 111 8.64 8.36 -15.21
C LEU A 111 8.82 7.05 -14.44
N GLY A 112 9.27 7.15 -13.20
CA GLY A 112 9.36 6.00 -12.30
C GLY A 112 8.05 5.73 -11.57
N PHE A 113 7.87 4.50 -11.10
CA PHE A 113 6.80 4.11 -10.19
C PHE A 113 7.38 3.35 -9.00
N TYR A 114 6.97 3.69 -7.78
CA TYR A 114 7.32 2.96 -6.56
C TYR A 114 6.08 2.69 -5.74
N SER A 115 5.88 1.43 -5.39
CA SER A 115 4.81 1.07 -4.45
C SER A 115 5.36 0.27 -3.29
N ALA A 116 4.96 0.66 -2.09
CA ALA A 116 5.35 0.05 -0.83
C ALA A 116 4.15 -0.60 -0.13
N LEU A 117 4.47 -1.51 0.80
CA LEU A 117 3.49 -2.13 1.70
C LEU A 117 2.34 -2.82 0.95
N ASN A 118 2.60 -3.41 -0.22
CA ASN A 118 1.59 -4.19 -0.92
C ASN A 118 1.46 -5.54 -0.22
N TYR A 119 0.29 -5.82 0.33
CA TYR A 119 0.02 -7.07 1.04
C TYR A 119 0.23 -8.28 0.11
N ASP A 120 0.94 -9.30 0.59
CA ASP A 120 1.36 -10.46 -0.22
C ASP A 120 0.64 -11.78 0.16
N GLY A 121 -0.41 -11.68 0.98
CA GLY A 121 -1.21 -12.84 1.36
C GLY A 121 -0.68 -13.65 2.54
N CYS A 122 0.44 -13.26 3.12
CA CYS A 122 1.10 -14.02 4.17
C CYS A 122 0.95 -13.36 5.53
N ILE A 123 0.32 -14.04 6.47
CA ILE A 123 0.33 -13.65 7.90
C ILE A 123 0.73 -14.89 8.71
N LYS A 124 1.70 -14.74 9.61
CA LYS A 124 2.14 -15.80 10.50
C LYS A 124 2.14 -15.29 11.94
N TRP A 125 1.66 -16.12 12.84
CA TRP A 125 1.52 -15.79 14.25
C TRP A 125 2.34 -16.70 15.16
N THR A 126 2.83 -16.13 16.25
CA THR A 126 3.38 -16.90 17.37
C THR A 126 2.71 -16.38 18.65
N PRO A 127 2.18 -17.26 19.51
CA PRO A 127 2.10 -18.72 19.36
C PRO A 127 1.11 -19.15 18.27
N PHE A 128 1.25 -20.37 17.77
CA PHE A 128 0.37 -20.99 16.78
C PHE A 128 -1.05 -21.22 17.32
N HIS A 129 -2.05 -21.07 16.44
CA HIS A 129 -3.44 -21.44 16.72
C HIS A 129 -4.00 -22.30 15.58
N PRO A 130 -4.76 -23.39 15.87
CA PRO A 130 -5.27 -24.28 14.82
C PRO A 130 -6.10 -23.60 13.73
N LEU A 131 -6.78 -22.52 14.06
CA LEU A 131 -7.62 -21.74 13.11
C LEU A 131 -6.83 -20.73 12.26
N ASP A 132 -5.53 -20.54 12.46
CA ASP A 132 -4.75 -19.53 11.73
C ASP A 132 -4.86 -19.66 10.21
N ALA A 133 -4.79 -20.87 9.70
CA ALA A 133 -4.86 -21.12 8.27
C ALA A 133 -6.25 -20.79 7.68
N ALA A 134 -7.32 -21.18 8.38
CA ALA A 134 -8.68 -20.92 7.93
C ALA A 134 -9.02 -19.42 8.00
N ILE A 135 -8.64 -18.74 9.07
CA ILE A 135 -8.79 -17.28 9.21
C ILE A 135 -8.05 -16.55 8.11
N LEU A 136 -6.78 -16.93 7.82
CA LEU A 136 -5.99 -16.32 6.75
C LEU A 136 -6.63 -16.53 5.37
N MET A 137 -7.15 -17.71 5.10
CA MET A 137 -7.84 -18.01 3.83
C MET A 137 -9.07 -17.09 3.65
N ASN A 138 -9.87 -16.92 4.69
CA ASN A 138 -11.05 -16.05 4.67
C ASN A 138 -10.65 -14.58 4.52
N PHE A 139 -9.62 -14.13 5.22
CA PHE A 139 -9.08 -12.79 5.07
C PHE A 139 -8.59 -12.55 3.62
N ASN A 140 -7.80 -13.47 3.05
CA ASN A 140 -7.33 -13.35 1.67
C ASN A 140 -8.46 -13.37 0.64
N THR A 141 -9.56 -14.06 0.92
CA THR A 141 -10.77 -14.02 0.09
C THR A 141 -11.42 -12.63 0.14
N ASP A 142 -11.51 -12.03 1.34
CA ASP A 142 -12.04 -10.67 1.49
C ASP A 142 -11.15 -9.62 0.81
N GLN A 143 -9.82 -9.79 0.84
CA GLN A 143 -8.89 -8.87 0.18
C GLN A 143 -9.10 -8.81 -1.36
N ARG A 144 -9.79 -9.79 -1.95
CA ARG A 144 -10.15 -9.80 -3.38
C ARG A 144 -11.54 -9.23 -3.68
N ARG A 145 -12.29 -8.81 -2.66
CA ARG A 145 -13.58 -8.15 -2.86
C ARG A 145 -13.40 -6.74 -3.42
N ASP A 146 -14.48 -6.17 -3.92
CA ASP A 146 -14.50 -4.79 -4.38
C ASP A 146 -14.23 -3.82 -3.20
N LYS A 147 -13.21 -3.00 -3.35
CA LYS A 147 -12.81 -1.96 -2.41
C LYS A 147 -13.03 -0.55 -2.98
N GLY A 148 -13.94 -0.41 -3.96
CA GLY A 148 -14.26 0.84 -4.65
C GLY A 148 -13.63 0.96 -6.05
N PHE A 149 -12.86 -0.05 -6.49
CA PHE A 149 -12.19 -0.08 -7.79
C PHE A 149 -12.61 -1.28 -8.66
N GLY A 150 -13.73 -1.93 -8.32
CA GLY A 150 -14.07 -3.26 -8.81
C GLY A 150 -13.31 -4.36 -8.05
N PRO A 151 -13.40 -5.63 -8.48
CA PRO A 151 -12.75 -6.74 -7.79
C PRO A 151 -11.26 -6.48 -7.62
N ALA A 152 -10.80 -6.41 -6.36
CA ALA A 152 -9.42 -6.14 -6.01
C ALA A 152 -8.52 -7.34 -6.35
N LEU A 153 -7.26 -7.06 -6.68
CA LEU A 153 -6.28 -8.12 -6.90
C LEU A 153 -5.79 -8.74 -5.59
N GLY A 154 -5.92 -8.02 -4.47
CA GLY A 154 -5.44 -8.49 -3.19
C GLY A 154 -3.97 -8.90 -3.24
N PRO A 155 -3.62 -10.07 -2.69
CA PRO A 155 -2.23 -10.54 -2.64
C PRO A 155 -1.51 -10.67 -3.99
N ASP A 156 -2.27 -10.75 -5.10
CA ASP A 156 -1.70 -10.99 -6.43
C ASP A 156 -1.28 -9.69 -7.15
N ALA A 157 -1.55 -8.52 -6.54
CA ALA A 157 -1.39 -7.22 -7.18
C ALA A 157 0.05 -6.93 -7.64
N THR A 158 1.05 -7.22 -6.81
CA THR A 158 2.46 -6.98 -7.16
C THR A 158 2.90 -7.84 -8.35
N ASP A 159 2.53 -9.12 -8.38
CA ASP A 159 2.89 -10.01 -9.49
C ASP A 159 2.11 -9.65 -10.74
N PHE A 160 0.85 -9.27 -10.63
CA PHE A 160 0.08 -8.76 -11.75
C PHE A 160 0.74 -7.50 -12.35
N LEU A 161 1.16 -6.52 -11.52
CA LEU A 161 1.87 -5.34 -12.00
C LEU A 161 3.14 -5.71 -12.78
N LYS A 162 3.95 -6.66 -12.28
CA LYS A 162 5.16 -7.14 -12.99
C LYS A 162 4.83 -7.66 -14.38
N THR A 163 3.72 -8.41 -14.54
CA THR A 163 3.33 -8.94 -15.84
C THR A 163 3.02 -7.83 -16.85
N GLN A 164 2.53 -6.67 -16.40
CA GLN A 164 2.24 -5.54 -17.30
C GLN A 164 3.50 -4.91 -17.90
N PHE A 165 4.65 -5.06 -17.25
CA PHE A 165 5.93 -4.55 -17.73
C PHE A 165 6.82 -5.63 -18.35
N HIS A 166 6.37 -6.90 -18.35
CA HIS A 166 7.10 -7.97 -19.01
C HIS A 166 7.31 -7.66 -20.50
N SER A 167 8.50 -7.94 -21.01
CA SER A 167 8.88 -7.66 -22.41
C SER A 167 8.83 -6.16 -22.81
N THR A 168 8.88 -5.26 -21.85
CA THR A 168 9.03 -3.82 -22.08
C THR A 168 10.47 -3.37 -21.79
N LYS A 169 10.79 -2.10 -22.09
CA LYS A 169 12.08 -1.48 -21.73
C LYS A 169 12.21 -1.15 -20.24
N PHE A 170 11.13 -1.28 -19.48
CA PHE A 170 11.12 -0.95 -18.06
C PHE A 170 11.75 -2.07 -17.23
N GLN A 171 12.53 -1.68 -16.24
CA GLN A 171 13.07 -2.58 -15.24
C GLN A 171 12.12 -2.62 -14.03
N CYS A 172 11.66 -3.82 -13.66
CA CYS A 172 10.88 -4.05 -12.45
C CYS A 172 11.74 -4.74 -11.40
N LEU A 173 11.91 -4.11 -10.25
CA LEU A 173 12.58 -4.68 -9.10
C LEU A 173 11.59 -4.78 -7.94
N SER A 174 11.61 -5.89 -7.22
CA SER A 174 10.76 -6.07 -6.04
C SER A 174 11.51 -6.72 -4.90
N ALA A 175 11.13 -6.39 -3.68
CA ALA A 175 11.69 -6.94 -2.47
C ALA A 175 10.60 -7.16 -1.40
N LYS A 176 10.78 -8.19 -0.56
CA LYS A 176 9.93 -8.39 0.60
C LYS A 176 10.22 -7.31 1.65
N SER A 177 9.13 -6.73 2.18
CA SER A 177 9.16 -5.67 3.20
C SER A 177 8.18 -5.97 4.34
N PRO A 178 8.26 -7.16 4.97
CA PRO A 178 7.28 -7.57 5.94
C PRO A 178 7.32 -6.70 7.20
N TRP A 179 6.18 -6.55 7.85
CA TRP A 179 6.15 -6.10 9.23
C TRP A 179 6.42 -7.27 10.16
N LEU A 180 7.32 -7.04 11.12
CA LEU A 180 7.66 -7.97 12.19
C LEU A 180 7.18 -7.34 13.50
N LEU A 181 5.90 -7.59 13.83
CA LEU A 181 5.25 -6.97 14.97
C LEU A 181 5.55 -7.78 16.24
N GLY A 182 6.03 -7.10 17.25
CA GLY A 182 6.33 -7.67 18.56
C GLY A 182 5.58 -6.97 19.70
N SER A 183 6.04 -7.17 20.92
CA SER A 183 5.40 -6.61 22.14
C SER A 183 5.29 -5.08 22.14
N ALA A 184 6.20 -4.38 21.49
CA ALA A 184 6.16 -2.92 21.37
C ALA A 184 5.04 -2.44 20.42
N ASP A 185 4.62 -3.29 19.47
CA ASP A 185 3.65 -2.97 18.44
C ASP A 185 2.23 -3.45 18.80
N TYR A 186 1.97 -3.72 20.08
CA TYR A 186 0.75 -4.39 20.53
C TYR A 186 -0.54 -3.69 20.10
N LEU A 187 -0.58 -2.35 20.07
CA LEU A 187 -1.76 -1.59 19.63
C LEU A 187 -2.04 -1.80 18.13
N LEU A 188 -1.00 -1.81 17.31
CA LEU A 188 -1.13 -2.09 15.88
C LEU A 188 -1.56 -3.54 15.64
N THR A 189 -0.97 -4.47 16.38
CA THR A 189 -1.31 -5.90 16.31
C THR A 189 -2.76 -6.15 16.75
N GLU A 190 -3.22 -5.48 17.81
CA GLU A 190 -4.62 -5.55 18.26
C GLU A 190 -5.59 -5.02 17.20
N SER A 191 -5.26 -3.88 16.57
CA SER A 191 -6.04 -3.33 15.47
C SER A 191 -6.11 -4.30 14.29
N LEU A 192 -4.99 -4.94 13.92
CA LEU A 192 -4.92 -5.95 12.87
C LEU A 192 -5.80 -7.17 13.20
N ILE A 193 -5.73 -7.70 14.43
CA ILE A 193 -6.55 -8.81 14.86
C ILE A 193 -8.04 -8.48 14.76
N ASN A 194 -8.44 -7.28 15.20
CA ASN A 194 -9.82 -6.81 15.11
C ASN A 194 -10.29 -6.71 13.65
N GLY A 195 -9.48 -6.14 12.76
CA GLY A 195 -9.79 -6.04 11.33
C GLY A 195 -9.94 -7.40 10.66
N ILE A 196 -9.01 -8.33 10.89
CA ILE A 196 -9.08 -9.69 10.35
C ILE A 196 -10.32 -10.42 10.85
N SER A 197 -10.63 -10.32 12.15
CA SER A 197 -11.80 -10.98 12.73
C SER A 197 -13.12 -10.45 12.14
N ALA A 198 -13.22 -9.15 11.91
CA ALA A 198 -14.41 -8.52 11.36
C ALA A 198 -14.76 -9.02 9.95
N VAL A 199 -13.75 -9.25 9.10
CA VAL A 199 -13.98 -9.76 7.74
C VAL A 199 -14.11 -11.27 7.68
N ALA A 200 -13.47 -12.01 8.59
CA ALA A 200 -13.56 -13.46 8.64
C ALA A 200 -15.00 -13.96 8.93
N ILE A 201 -15.80 -13.17 9.65
CA ILE A 201 -17.23 -13.47 9.94
C ILE A 201 -18.08 -13.55 8.65
N GLN A 202 -17.66 -12.88 7.58
CA GLN A 202 -18.42 -12.79 6.33
C GLN A 202 -18.13 -13.93 5.35
N ALA A 203 -17.22 -14.84 5.70
CA ALA A 203 -16.79 -15.93 4.83
C ALA A 203 -17.34 -17.28 5.33
N ASP A 204 -17.48 -18.23 4.39
CA ASP A 204 -17.96 -19.57 4.69
C ASP A 204 -16.91 -20.43 5.42
N GLY A 205 -17.38 -21.40 6.20
CA GLY A 205 -16.53 -22.46 6.76
C GLY A 205 -16.00 -22.22 8.18
N LEU A 206 -16.24 -21.05 8.77
CA LEU A 206 -15.97 -20.75 10.18
C LEU A 206 -17.26 -20.30 10.89
N THR A 207 -17.46 -20.76 12.10
CA THR A 207 -18.55 -20.27 12.96
C THR A 207 -18.15 -18.97 13.66
N ASN A 208 -19.13 -18.20 14.10
CA ASN A 208 -18.84 -17.02 14.94
C ASN A 208 -18.07 -17.41 16.22
N SER A 209 -18.32 -18.62 16.76
CA SER A 209 -17.59 -19.13 17.92
C SER A 209 -16.11 -19.35 17.61
N ASP A 210 -15.77 -19.94 16.45
CA ASP A 210 -14.40 -20.18 16.02
C ASP A 210 -13.62 -18.85 15.89
N ILE A 211 -14.27 -17.85 15.31
CA ILE A 211 -13.65 -16.53 15.11
C ILE A 211 -13.44 -15.82 16.47
N GLN A 212 -14.40 -15.90 17.39
CA GLN A 212 -14.25 -15.32 18.72
C GLN A 212 -13.18 -16.05 19.56
N GLU A 213 -13.09 -17.39 19.45
CA GLU A 213 -12.02 -18.18 20.07
C GLU A 213 -10.65 -17.72 19.56
N TRP A 214 -10.47 -17.68 18.24
CA TRP A 214 -9.22 -17.22 17.62
C TRP A 214 -8.89 -15.78 18.05
N LYS A 215 -9.84 -14.86 17.97
CA LYS A 215 -9.66 -13.46 18.36
C LYS A 215 -9.23 -13.34 19.82
N THR A 216 -9.93 -14.01 20.73
CA THR A 216 -9.62 -14.00 22.17
C THR A 216 -8.22 -14.53 22.43
N PHE A 217 -7.87 -15.65 21.80
CA PHE A 217 -6.51 -16.20 21.90
C PHE A 217 -5.45 -15.20 21.43
N ARG A 218 -5.66 -14.52 20.28
CA ARG A 218 -4.71 -13.53 19.74
C ARG A 218 -4.56 -12.32 20.64
N ILE A 219 -5.67 -11.77 21.15
CA ILE A 219 -5.65 -10.62 22.07
C ILE A 219 -4.93 -10.98 23.38
N ASN A 220 -5.16 -12.15 23.93
CA ASN A 220 -4.47 -12.58 25.15
C ASN A 220 -2.95 -12.73 24.96
N ASN A 221 -2.50 -13.00 23.73
CA ASN A 221 -1.09 -13.17 23.40
C ASN A 221 -0.46 -11.96 22.69
N VAL A 222 -1.16 -10.84 22.55
CA VAL A 222 -0.69 -9.67 21.78
C VAL A 222 0.60 -9.05 22.33
N ARG A 223 0.85 -9.17 23.63
CA ARG A 223 2.04 -8.60 24.31
C ARG A 223 3.21 -9.57 24.43
N THR A 224 3.00 -10.84 24.16
CA THR A 224 4.02 -11.91 24.32
C THR A 224 4.31 -12.64 23.03
N GLY A 225 3.37 -12.59 22.10
CA GLY A 225 3.50 -13.20 20.77
C GLY A 225 4.14 -12.28 19.74
N THR A 226 4.19 -12.80 18.51
CA THR A 226 4.67 -12.04 17.34
C THR A 226 3.74 -12.24 16.15
N CYS A 227 3.71 -11.24 15.26
CA CYS A 227 3.03 -11.32 13.98
C CYS A 227 3.99 -10.97 12.86
N TYR A 228 4.13 -11.85 11.88
CA TYR A 228 4.71 -11.55 10.59
C TYR A 228 3.56 -11.19 9.63
N LEU A 229 3.53 -9.96 9.13
CA LEU A 229 2.58 -9.52 8.11
C LEU A 229 3.37 -9.25 6.82
N GLY A 230 3.11 -10.08 5.81
CA GLY A 230 3.88 -10.07 4.57
C GLY A 230 3.51 -8.90 3.66
N HIS A 231 4.53 -8.19 3.21
CA HIS A 231 4.41 -7.15 2.17
C HIS A 231 5.51 -7.32 1.13
N THR A 232 5.26 -6.77 -0.04
CA THR A 232 6.25 -6.70 -1.11
C THR A 232 6.26 -5.27 -1.67
N ASP A 233 7.43 -4.65 -1.65
CA ASP A 233 7.65 -3.37 -2.34
C ASP A 233 8.06 -3.63 -3.78
N ILE A 234 7.70 -2.69 -4.68
CA ILE A 234 8.06 -2.77 -6.10
C ILE A 234 8.46 -1.40 -6.62
N VAL A 235 9.47 -1.39 -7.47
CA VAL A 235 9.88 -0.21 -8.25
C VAL A 235 9.93 -0.56 -9.73
N VAL A 236 9.46 0.37 -10.56
CA VAL A 236 9.51 0.33 -12.02
C VAL A 236 10.26 1.56 -12.51
N LEU A 237 11.31 1.36 -13.32
CA LEU A 237 12.22 2.40 -13.81
C LEU A 237 12.41 2.30 -15.33
#